data_12ceac52b949ef7a1d36788dbe8144cb
#
_entry.id   12ceac52b949ef7a1d36788dbe8144cb
#
_cell.length_a   1.000
_cell.length_b   1.000
_cell.length_c   1.000
_cell.angle_alpha   90.00
_cell.angle_beta   90.00
_cell.angle_gamma   90.00
#
_symmetry.space_group_name_H-M   'P 1'
#
loop_
_entity.id
_entity.type
_entity.pdbx_description
1 polymer ?
#
loop_
_entity_poly.entity_id
_entity_poly.type
_entity_poly.pdbx_seq_one_letter_code
_entity_poly.pdbx_strand_id
1 'polypeptide(L)'
;MTELSPKQKAFLKSKGQGLEARLQIGKNGLSDSFLKELEVALERDELVKVKVGKFVEETLAVEAASKTRAALVATLGRTALYYRRSKEPKLDLPD
;
A
#
# COMPACT_ATOMS: atom_id res chain seq x y z
N MET A 1 2.63 -4.46 13.53
CA MET A 1 2.64 -4.95 12.14
C MET A 1 1.34 -5.66 11.82
N THR A 2 0.79 -5.41 10.66
CA THR A 2 -0.49 -5.99 10.26
C THR A 2 -0.26 -7.32 9.54
N GLU A 3 -0.72 -8.40 10.13
CA GLU A 3 -0.72 -9.69 9.47
C GLU A 3 -2.08 -9.96 8.87
N LEU A 4 -2.09 -10.33 7.62
CA LEU A 4 -3.32 -10.58 6.89
C LEU A 4 -3.43 -12.06 6.53
N SER A 5 -4.62 -12.63 6.76
CA SER A 5 -4.88 -13.99 6.31
C SER A 5 -5.03 -14.01 4.79
N PRO A 6 -4.91 -15.19 4.15
CA PRO A 6 -5.13 -15.28 2.69
C PRO A 6 -6.51 -14.77 2.28
N LYS A 7 -7.53 -15.00 3.10
CA LYS A 7 -8.89 -14.53 2.84
C LYS A 7 -8.96 -13.00 2.87
N GLN A 8 -8.28 -12.38 3.84
CA GLN A 8 -8.22 -10.92 3.96
C GLN A 8 -7.46 -10.31 2.79
N LYS A 9 -6.35 -10.94 2.38
CA LYS A 9 -5.59 -10.46 1.22
C LYS A 9 -6.42 -10.52 -0.05
N ALA A 10 -7.17 -11.60 -0.26
CA ALA A 10 -8.03 -11.73 -1.42
C ALA A 10 -9.10 -10.66 -1.45
N PHE A 11 -9.70 -10.37 -0.30
CA PHE A 11 -10.70 -9.32 -0.15
C PHE A 11 -10.10 -7.95 -0.53
N LEU A 12 -8.93 -7.65 0.00
CA LEU A 12 -8.27 -6.36 -0.26
C LEU A 12 -7.81 -6.23 -1.71
N LYS A 13 -7.32 -7.31 -2.32
CA LYS A 13 -6.96 -7.31 -3.74
C LYS A 13 -8.17 -7.00 -4.60
N SER A 14 -9.32 -7.58 -4.29
CA SER A 14 -10.55 -7.31 -5.00
C SER A 14 -10.95 -5.83 -4.91
N LYS A 15 -10.88 -5.27 -3.71
CA LYS A 15 -11.13 -3.84 -3.50
C LYS A 15 -10.14 -2.96 -4.24
N GLY A 16 -8.87 -3.38 -4.24
CA GLY A 16 -7.80 -2.63 -4.89
C GLY A 16 -7.93 -2.53 -6.39
N GLN A 17 -8.61 -3.46 -7.04
CA GLN A 17 -8.82 -3.42 -8.48
C GLN A 17 -9.58 -2.18 -8.93
N GLY A 18 -10.45 -1.66 -8.09
CA GLY A 18 -11.22 -0.46 -8.39
C GLY A 18 -10.53 0.85 -8.03
N LEU A 19 -9.35 0.78 -7.42
CA LEU A 19 -8.62 1.96 -6.99
C LEU A 19 -7.67 2.48 -8.06
N GLU A 20 -7.47 3.79 -8.07
CA GLU A 20 -6.46 4.42 -8.89
C GLU A 20 -5.18 4.60 -8.06
N ALA A 21 -4.03 4.43 -8.72
CA ALA A 21 -2.74 4.70 -8.08
C ALA A 21 -2.51 6.21 -8.10
N ARG A 22 -2.60 6.86 -6.94
CA ARG A 22 -2.43 8.30 -6.81
C ARG A 22 -1.04 8.70 -6.32
N LEU A 23 -0.27 7.72 -5.84
CA LEU A 23 1.09 7.94 -5.41
C LEU A 23 2.01 7.11 -6.29
N GLN A 24 3.25 7.55 -6.40
CA GLN A 24 4.23 6.85 -7.22
C GLN A 24 5.59 6.87 -6.53
N ILE A 25 6.26 5.72 -6.51
CA ILE A 25 7.66 5.65 -6.12
C ILE A 25 8.46 5.96 -7.38
N GLY A 26 9.06 7.14 -7.41
CA GLY A 26 9.84 7.59 -8.56
C GLY A 26 11.32 7.33 -8.40
N LYS A 27 12.15 7.96 -9.26
CA LYS A 27 13.59 7.77 -9.27
C LYS A 27 14.29 8.20 -7.98
N ASN A 28 13.66 9.04 -7.16
CA ASN A 28 14.21 9.42 -5.85
C ASN A 28 13.98 8.36 -4.79
N GLY A 29 13.32 7.27 -5.14
CA GLY A 29 13.05 6.17 -4.24
C GLY A 29 12.10 6.57 -3.11
N LEU A 30 12.42 6.12 -1.90
CA LEU A 30 11.59 6.40 -0.72
C LEU A 30 12.03 7.70 -0.05
N SER A 31 11.70 8.82 -0.68
CA SER A 31 11.97 10.13 -0.08
C SER A 31 11.08 10.32 1.16
N ASP A 32 11.49 11.22 2.04
CA ASP A 32 10.69 11.57 3.23
C ASP A 32 9.31 12.10 2.80
N SER A 33 9.29 12.86 1.72
CA SER A 33 8.06 13.41 1.17
C SER A 33 7.10 12.31 0.73
N PHE A 34 7.60 11.31 0.00
CA PHE A 34 6.78 10.17 -0.42
C PHE A 34 6.24 9.39 0.78
N LEU A 35 7.09 9.09 1.74
CA LEU A 35 6.69 8.32 2.92
C LEU A 35 5.62 9.05 3.72
N LYS A 36 5.75 10.36 3.82
CA LYS A 36 4.76 11.18 4.52
C LYS A 36 3.41 11.16 3.79
N GLU A 37 3.44 11.26 2.45
CA GLU A 37 2.22 11.17 1.66
C GLU A 37 1.56 9.81 1.79
N LEU A 38 2.34 8.75 1.81
CA LEU A 38 1.82 7.40 2.00
C LEU A 38 1.20 7.24 3.40
N GLU A 39 1.84 7.78 4.43
CA GLU A 39 1.31 7.76 5.79
C GLU A 39 -0.07 8.43 5.85
N VAL A 40 -0.18 9.61 5.26
CA VAL A 40 -1.43 10.37 5.23
C VAL A 40 -2.51 9.59 4.48
N ALA A 41 -2.16 9.03 3.32
CA ALA A 41 -3.11 8.27 2.52
C ALA A 41 -3.60 7.01 3.25
N LEU A 42 -2.68 6.30 3.93
CA LEU A 42 -3.06 5.11 4.70
C LEU A 42 -3.99 5.45 5.85
N GLU A 43 -3.74 6.55 6.54
CA GLU A 43 -4.60 6.97 7.64
C GLU A 43 -5.98 7.39 7.15
N ARG A 44 -6.05 8.00 5.97
CA ARG A 44 -7.32 8.46 5.39
C ARG A 44 -8.11 7.32 4.75
N ASP A 45 -7.45 6.48 3.96
CA ASP A 45 -8.12 5.51 3.08
C ASP A 45 -7.94 4.05 3.46
N GLU A 46 -7.00 3.74 4.34
CA GLU A 46 -6.60 2.39 4.77
C GLU A 46 -6.00 1.52 3.66
N LEU A 47 -6.60 1.50 2.49
CA LEU A 47 -6.12 0.74 1.33
C LEU A 47 -5.63 1.72 0.29
N VAL A 48 -4.36 1.62 -0.08
CA VAL A 48 -3.72 2.58 -0.98
C VAL A 48 -2.96 1.85 -2.06
N LYS A 49 -3.16 2.29 -3.31
CA LYS A 49 -2.47 1.74 -4.46
C LYS A 49 -1.38 2.71 -4.89
N VAL A 50 -0.18 2.18 -5.07
CA VAL A 50 1.00 2.99 -5.41
C VAL A 50 1.61 2.47 -6.70
N LYS A 51 1.92 3.36 -7.61
CA LYS A 51 2.61 2.99 -8.84
C LYS A 51 4.11 2.96 -8.57
N VAL A 52 4.79 1.92 -9.06
CA VAL A 52 6.23 1.79 -8.95
C VAL A 52 6.86 2.17 -10.28
N GLY A 53 7.76 3.14 -10.26
CA GLY A 53 8.39 3.64 -11.47
C GLY A 53 9.16 2.56 -12.24
N LYS A 54 9.30 2.76 -13.54
CA LYS A 54 9.86 1.77 -14.46
C LYS A 54 11.26 1.28 -14.08
N PHE A 55 12.09 2.15 -13.53
CA PHE A 55 13.46 1.82 -13.16
C PHE A 55 13.68 1.72 -11.65
N VAL A 56 12.59 1.59 -10.90
CA VAL A 56 12.64 1.49 -9.44
C VAL A 56 12.67 0.01 -9.07
N GLU A 57 13.55 -0.36 -8.14
CA GLU A 57 13.65 -1.72 -7.67
C GLU A 57 12.42 -2.14 -6.86
N GLU A 58 11.96 -3.37 -7.07
CA GLU A 58 10.78 -3.89 -6.37
C GLU A 58 10.98 -3.97 -4.85
N THR A 59 12.21 -4.10 -4.40
CA THR A 59 12.51 -4.13 -2.97
C THR A 59 12.05 -2.86 -2.26
N LEU A 60 12.00 -1.74 -2.98
CA LEU A 60 11.51 -0.48 -2.41
C LEU A 60 10.05 -0.56 -2.04
N ALA A 61 9.25 -1.34 -2.78
CA ALA A 61 7.84 -1.52 -2.43
C ALA A 61 7.70 -2.22 -1.07
N VAL A 62 8.52 -3.24 -0.82
CA VAL A 62 8.54 -3.95 0.45
C VAL A 62 9.03 -3.03 1.57
N GLU A 63 10.07 -2.25 1.29
CA GLU A 63 10.64 -1.33 2.26
C GLU A 63 9.66 -0.24 2.67
N ALA A 64 8.86 0.26 1.70
CA ALA A 64 7.84 1.25 1.99
C ALA A 64 6.79 0.71 2.96
N ALA A 65 6.40 -0.55 2.81
CA ALA A 65 5.48 -1.19 3.74
C ALA A 65 6.07 -1.22 5.14
N SER A 66 7.32 -1.64 5.25
CA SER A 66 8.01 -1.73 6.54
C SER A 66 8.11 -0.36 7.22
N LYS A 67 8.48 0.67 6.47
CA LYS A 67 8.66 2.02 7.03
C LYS A 67 7.36 2.70 7.46
N THR A 68 6.24 2.31 6.86
CA THR A 68 4.94 2.88 7.19
C THR A 68 4.10 1.96 8.07
N ARG A 69 4.63 0.82 8.47
CA ARG A 69 3.92 -0.20 9.25
C ARG A 69 2.68 -0.71 8.54
N ALA A 70 2.71 -0.71 7.23
CA ALA A 70 1.62 -1.22 6.41
C ALA A 70 1.92 -2.64 5.97
N ALA A 71 0.87 -3.36 5.56
CA ALA A 71 1.04 -4.64 4.90
C ALA A 71 1.09 -4.41 3.41
N LEU A 72 2.04 -5.05 2.73
CA LEU A 72 2.05 -5.10 1.28
C LEU A 72 1.13 -6.25 0.88
N VAL A 73 -0.07 -5.90 0.44
CA VAL A 73 -1.11 -6.88 0.13
C VAL A 73 -0.78 -7.66 -1.14
N ALA A 74 -0.35 -6.95 -2.17
CA ALA A 74 -0.07 -7.55 -3.46
C ALA A 74 0.73 -6.60 -4.34
N THR A 75 1.42 -7.17 -5.32
CA THR A 75 2.02 -6.39 -6.40
C THR A 75 1.46 -6.94 -7.71
N LEU A 76 1.03 -6.06 -8.60
CA LEU A 76 0.51 -6.41 -9.90
C LEU A 76 1.21 -5.53 -10.93
N GLY A 77 2.10 -6.14 -11.72
CA GLY A 77 2.91 -5.37 -12.65
C GLY A 77 3.72 -4.34 -11.88
N ARG A 78 3.50 -3.07 -12.20
CA ARG A 78 4.20 -1.97 -11.54
C ARG A 78 3.34 -1.21 -10.55
N THR A 79 2.38 -1.90 -9.92
CA THR A 79 1.59 -1.32 -8.84
C THR A 79 1.74 -2.15 -7.59
N ALA A 80 1.75 -1.47 -6.45
CA ALA A 80 1.81 -2.10 -5.14
C ALA A 80 0.56 -1.67 -4.37
N LEU A 81 -0.03 -2.61 -3.64
CA LEU A 81 -1.24 -2.36 -2.87
C LEU A 81 -0.90 -2.48 -1.39
N TYR A 82 -1.14 -1.40 -0.64
CA TYR A 82 -0.82 -1.32 0.77
C TYR A 82 -2.07 -1.21 1.61
N TYR A 83 -2.05 -1.85 2.77
CA TYR A 83 -3.13 -1.76 3.73
C TYR A 83 -2.58 -1.50 5.13
N ARG A 84 -3.21 -0.57 5.84
CA ARG A 84 -2.95 -0.36 7.27
C ARG A 84 -4.25 0.12 7.91
N ARG A 85 -4.63 -0.55 9.00
CA ARG A 85 -5.84 -0.15 9.73
C ARG A 85 -5.66 1.26 10.28
N SER A 86 -6.60 2.14 10.01
CA SER A 86 -6.56 3.52 10.51
C SER A 86 -7.19 3.61 11.89
N LYS A 87 -7.08 4.78 12.52
CA LYS A 87 -7.71 5.03 13.81
C LYS A 87 -9.23 4.98 13.72
N GLU A 88 -9.77 5.32 12.55
CA GLU A 88 -11.19 5.21 12.25
C GLU A 88 -11.36 4.22 11.11
N PRO A 89 -11.44 2.90 11.39
CA PRO A 89 -11.47 1.90 10.34
C PRO A 89 -12.63 2.09 9.37
N LYS A 90 -12.33 1.99 8.08
CA LYS A 90 -13.30 2.18 7.01
C LYS A 90 -13.63 0.88 6.27
N LEU A 91 -12.75 -0.11 6.40
CA LEU A 91 -12.94 -1.39 5.74
C LEU A 91 -13.23 -2.47 6.77
N ASP A 92 -14.23 -3.28 6.47
CA ASP A 92 -14.63 -4.42 7.29
C ASP A 92 -13.97 -5.66 6.68
N LEU A 93 -12.85 -6.07 7.25
CA LEU A 93 -12.14 -7.25 6.75
C LEU A 93 -12.86 -8.51 7.18
N PRO A 94 -12.91 -9.52 6.31
CA PRO A 94 -13.45 -10.83 6.69
C PRO A 94 -12.54 -11.49 7.72
N ASP A 95 -13.13 -12.34 8.52
CA ASP A 95 -12.40 -13.10 9.56
C ASP A 95 -11.50 -14.18 8.98
#